data_07ae3ab25abb4926d7780628f1cd3071
#
_entry.id   07ae3ab25abb4926d7780628f1cd3071
#
_cell.length_a   1.000
_cell.length_b   1.000
_cell.length_c   1.000
_cell.angle_alpha   90.00
_cell.angle_beta   90.00
_cell.angle_gamma   90.00
#
_symmetry.space_group_name_H-M   'P 1'
#
loop_
_entity.id
_entity.type
_entity.pdbx_description
1 polymer ?
#
loop_
_entity_poly.entity_id
_entity_poly.type
_entity_poly.pdbx_seq_one_letter_code
_entity_poly.pdbx_strand_id
1 'polypeptide(L)'
;MIDVVLSVRQLSAQRSRQLVAQAVSFDLRAGQVLGVVGANGSGKTTLLRTLVGFVSPASGEVRIEGRLPPAALRLTPTAYFAGEATLPGFVRASAWGSLGTGDVVMTDRRRIRALSRSTRQLLGLRTALGRHPLRLIVLDEPWEGLDPDATRWLSATLETKRDRGAAVVLSSHRLHDLAGVCDKYLFLTGAVPTLVRAHEIARSGVVSAEQLIDAFDRARDHPTMAVALTDGQPGATRALDE
;
A
#
# COMPACT_ATOMS: atom_id res chain seq x y z
N MET A 1 23.02 8.17 2.78
CA MET A 1 22.33 7.11 3.55
C MET A 1 21.04 6.78 2.84
N ILE A 2 20.77 5.49 2.57
CA ILE A 2 19.53 5.06 1.92
C ILE A 2 18.42 5.12 2.97
N ASP A 3 17.47 6.01 2.73
CA ASP A 3 16.41 6.35 3.68
C ASP A 3 15.28 5.31 3.66
N VAL A 4 15.35 4.30 4.55
CA VAL A 4 14.30 3.29 4.71
C VAL A 4 13.15 3.90 5.52
N VAL A 5 12.00 4.06 4.89
CA VAL A 5 10.79 4.62 5.50
C VAL A 5 9.97 3.53 6.19
N LEU A 6 9.80 2.37 5.54
CA LEU A 6 9.05 1.24 6.09
C LEU A 6 9.91 -0.02 6.05
N SER A 7 10.13 -0.64 7.20
CA SER A 7 10.87 -1.89 7.35
C SER A 7 9.97 -2.95 7.94
N VAL A 8 9.88 -4.10 7.29
CA VAL A 8 9.04 -5.24 7.67
C VAL A 8 9.93 -6.47 7.80
N ARG A 9 9.87 -7.17 8.94
CA ARG A 9 10.69 -8.34 9.25
C ARG A 9 9.83 -9.49 9.74
N GLN A 10 9.81 -10.60 8.99
CA GLN A 10 9.12 -11.85 9.31
C GLN A 10 7.67 -11.62 9.77
N LEU A 11 7.01 -10.62 9.18
CA LEU A 11 5.66 -10.19 9.55
C LEU A 11 4.64 -11.25 9.17
N SER A 12 3.84 -11.67 10.14
CA SER A 12 2.63 -12.44 9.89
C SER A 12 1.41 -11.65 10.32
N ALA A 13 0.48 -11.46 9.39
CA ALA A 13 -0.78 -10.77 9.61
C ALA A 13 -1.93 -11.79 9.72
N GLN A 14 -2.86 -11.56 10.66
CA GLN A 14 -4.00 -12.44 10.88
C GLN A 14 -5.33 -11.70 10.93
N ARG A 15 -6.38 -12.38 10.50
CA ARG A 15 -7.77 -11.95 10.63
C ARG A 15 -8.57 -13.08 11.29
N SER A 16 -9.22 -12.79 12.44
CA SER A 16 -10.04 -13.79 13.15
C SER A 16 -9.34 -15.14 13.32
N ARG A 17 -8.07 -15.14 13.78
CA ARG A 17 -7.19 -16.32 13.95
C ARG A 17 -6.71 -17.02 12.68
N GLN A 18 -7.10 -16.55 11.49
CA GLN A 18 -6.58 -17.05 10.22
C GLN A 18 -5.44 -16.17 9.74
N LEU A 19 -4.29 -16.76 9.44
CA LEU A 19 -3.18 -16.06 8.82
C LEU A 19 -3.53 -15.69 7.38
N VAL A 20 -3.39 -14.41 7.03
CA VAL A 20 -3.62 -13.88 5.69
C VAL A 20 -2.33 -13.51 4.97
N ALA A 21 -1.23 -13.39 5.74
CA ALA A 21 0.12 -13.21 5.21
C ALA A 21 1.10 -13.77 6.25
N GLN A 22 2.09 -14.56 5.81
CA GLN A 22 3.09 -15.18 6.67
C GLN A 22 4.50 -14.77 6.29
N ALA A 23 5.33 -14.49 7.30
CA ALA A 23 6.78 -14.29 7.18
C ALA A 23 7.22 -13.25 6.13
N VAL A 24 6.39 -12.20 5.92
CA VAL A 24 6.69 -11.12 4.97
C VAL A 24 7.88 -10.31 5.44
N SER A 25 8.86 -10.11 4.58
CA SER A 25 10.02 -9.27 4.86
C SER A 25 10.36 -8.39 3.66
N PHE A 26 10.45 -7.09 3.87
CA PHE A 26 10.88 -6.12 2.86
C PHE A 26 11.27 -4.80 3.50
N ASP A 27 12.02 -4.00 2.74
CA ASP A 27 12.23 -2.58 3.00
C ASP A 27 11.58 -1.75 1.89
N LEU A 28 10.96 -0.64 2.26
CA LEU A 28 10.47 0.36 1.35
C LEU A 28 11.16 1.68 1.65
N ARG A 29 11.84 2.22 0.66
CA ARG A 29 12.65 3.44 0.77
C ARG A 29 11.85 4.67 0.36
N ALA A 30 12.34 5.84 0.73
CA ALA A 30 11.81 7.10 0.23
C ALA A 30 11.73 7.08 -1.32
N GLY A 31 10.59 7.52 -1.85
CA GLY A 31 10.31 7.53 -3.29
C GLY A 31 9.99 6.18 -3.92
N GLN A 32 9.86 5.09 -3.14
CA GLN A 32 9.46 3.77 -3.65
C GLN A 32 7.98 3.50 -3.47
N VAL A 33 7.43 2.71 -4.39
CA VAL A 33 6.03 2.26 -4.39
C VAL A 33 5.96 0.73 -4.29
N LEU A 34 5.20 0.23 -3.31
CA LEU A 34 4.85 -1.18 -3.17
C LEU A 34 3.38 -1.40 -3.55
N GLY A 35 3.12 -2.26 -4.51
CA GLY A 35 1.79 -2.74 -4.85
C GLY A 35 1.46 -4.04 -4.11
N VAL A 36 0.37 -4.06 -3.35
CA VAL A 36 -0.17 -5.27 -2.71
C VAL A 36 -1.32 -5.80 -3.55
N VAL A 37 -1.11 -6.93 -4.21
CA VAL A 37 -2.04 -7.53 -5.17
C VAL A 37 -2.66 -8.79 -4.60
N GLY A 38 -3.96 -8.97 -4.81
CA GLY A 38 -4.67 -10.18 -4.42
C GLY A 38 -6.17 -10.06 -4.61
N ALA A 39 -6.85 -11.19 -4.67
CA ALA A 39 -8.31 -11.25 -4.79
C ALA A 39 -9.03 -10.56 -3.62
N ASN A 40 -10.32 -10.29 -3.78
CA ASN A 40 -11.14 -9.82 -2.67
C ASN A 40 -11.16 -10.88 -1.56
N GLY A 41 -10.93 -10.44 -0.31
CA GLY A 41 -10.84 -11.35 0.84
C GLY A 41 -9.44 -11.95 1.08
N SER A 42 -8.44 -11.74 0.22
CA SER A 42 -7.08 -12.29 0.38
C SER A 42 -6.31 -11.73 1.59
N GLY A 43 -6.81 -10.68 2.24
CA GLY A 43 -6.17 -10.11 3.42
C GLY A 43 -5.42 -8.80 3.19
N LYS A 44 -5.50 -8.18 2.01
CA LYS A 44 -4.83 -6.90 1.70
C LYS A 44 -5.08 -5.85 2.78
N THR A 45 -6.35 -5.55 3.08
CA THR A 45 -6.74 -4.58 4.12
C THR A 45 -6.15 -4.94 5.50
N THR A 46 -6.15 -6.23 5.87
CA THR A 46 -5.58 -6.69 7.14
C THR A 46 -4.08 -6.44 7.18
N LEU A 47 -3.37 -6.79 6.12
CA LEU A 47 -1.93 -6.52 6.00
C LEU A 47 -1.65 -5.01 6.09
N LEU A 48 -2.35 -4.18 5.30
CA LEU A 48 -2.16 -2.72 5.32
C LEU A 48 -2.41 -2.13 6.72
N ARG A 49 -3.45 -2.58 7.42
CA ARG A 49 -3.73 -2.17 8.81
C ARG A 49 -2.64 -2.59 9.78
N THR A 50 -2.04 -3.77 9.54
CA THR A 50 -0.90 -4.24 10.36
C THR A 50 0.34 -3.39 10.11
N LEU A 51 0.61 -2.99 8.85
CA LEU A 51 1.74 -2.13 8.50
C LEU A 51 1.68 -0.76 9.19
N VAL A 52 0.49 -0.21 9.38
CA VAL A 52 0.30 1.07 10.10
C VAL A 52 -0.02 0.90 11.59
N GLY A 53 -0.01 -0.33 12.11
CA GLY A 53 -0.19 -0.61 13.54
C GLY A 53 -1.62 -0.49 14.05
N PHE A 54 -2.63 -0.50 13.18
CA PHE A 54 -4.05 -0.58 13.59
C PHE A 54 -4.47 -2.00 13.99
N VAL A 55 -3.71 -3.00 13.54
CA VAL A 55 -3.85 -4.39 13.91
C VAL A 55 -2.47 -4.88 14.37
N SER A 56 -2.40 -5.55 15.50
CA SER A 56 -1.15 -6.16 15.97
C SER A 56 -0.77 -7.32 15.06
N PRO A 57 0.52 -7.48 14.71
CA PRO A 57 0.98 -8.64 13.97
C PRO A 57 0.81 -9.92 14.80
N ALA A 58 0.61 -11.06 14.14
CA ALA A 58 0.65 -12.37 14.77
C ALA A 58 2.09 -12.77 15.16
N SER A 59 3.06 -12.37 14.33
CA SER A 59 4.49 -12.50 14.58
C SER A 59 5.27 -11.49 13.73
N GLY A 60 6.56 -11.34 14.02
CA GLY A 60 7.41 -10.41 13.30
C GLY A 60 7.21 -8.96 13.73
N GLU A 61 7.76 -8.04 12.95
CA GLU A 61 7.81 -6.64 13.35
C GLU A 61 7.69 -5.71 12.13
N VAL A 62 7.09 -4.53 12.37
CA VAL A 62 7.03 -3.40 11.45
C VAL A 62 7.71 -2.21 12.10
N ARG A 63 8.54 -1.50 11.34
CA ARG A 63 9.11 -0.21 11.75
C ARG A 63 8.88 0.85 10.68
N ILE A 64 8.44 2.02 11.10
CA ILE A 64 8.32 3.22 10.27
C ILE A 64 9.40 4.19 10.74
N GLU A 65 10.35 4.53 9.87
CA GLU A 65 11.54 5.33 10.21
C GLU A 65 12.24 4.82 11.49
N GLY A 66 12.42 3.48 11.57
CA GLY A 66 13.09 2.80 12.68
C GLY A 66 12.27 2.65 13.96
N ARG A 67 11.03 3.17 14.02
CA ARG A 67 10.16 3.14 15.22
C ARG A 67 8.98 2.20 15.03
N LEU A 68 8.50 1.60 16.11
CA LEU A 68 7.26 0.83 16.10
C LEU A 68 6.05 1.73 15.78
N PRO A 69 5.03 1.24 15.04
CA PRO A 69 3.94 2.04 14.49
C PRO A 69 3.25 3.00 15.47
N PRO A 70 2.87 2.64 16.70
CA PRO A 70 2.18 3.58 17.61
C PRO A 70 3.00 4.84 17.91
N ALA A 71 4.32 4.71 18.09
CA ALA A 71 5.22 5.85 18.30
C ALA A 71 5.54 6.55 16.99
N ALA A 72 5.74 5.78 15.91
CA ALA A 72 6.06 6.30 14.58
C ALA A 72 4.95 7.23 14.05
N LEU A 73 3.68 6.83 14.14
CA LEU A 73 2.56 7.61 13.61
C LEU A 73 2.39 8.99 14.25
N ARG A 74 2.97 9.21 15.44
CA ARG A 74 2.98 10.53 16.09
C ARG A 74 4.07 11.45 15.55
N LEU A 75 5.15 10.88 15.00
CA LEU A 75 6.35 11.60 14.62
C LEU A 75 6.59 11.62 13.10
N THR A 76 6.11 10.58 12.40
CA THR A 76 6.25 10.43 10.96
C THR A 76 4.94 10.81 10.28
N PRO A 77 4.92 11.85 9.43
CA PRO A 77 3.74 12.23 8.67
C PRO A 77 3.28 11.07 7.77
N THR A 78 2.21 10.39 8.19
CA THR A 78 1.66 9.21 7.52
C THR A 78 0.23 9.47 7.09
N ALA A 79 -0.10 9.11 5.84
CA ALA A 79 -1.46 9.04 5.33
C ALA A 79 -1.92 7.58 5.27
N TYR A 80 -3.09 7.30 5.82
CA TYR A 80 -3.78 6.02 5.67
C TYR A 80 -5.22 6.25 5.23
N PHE A 81 -5.66 5.53 4.20
CA PHE A 81 -7.05 5.54 3.76
C PHE A 81 -7.49 4.15 3.30
N ALA A 82 -8.57 3.63 3.87
CA ALA A 82 -9.09 2.29 3.63
C ALA A 82 -10.50 2.33 2.97
N GLY A 83 -10.68 3.25 2.04
CA GLY A 83 -11.90 3.38 1.27
C GLY A 83 -12.97 4.27 1.93
N GLU A 84 -13.95 4.64 1.13
CA GLU A 84 -14.99 5.62 1.46
C GLU A 84 -15.90 5.20 2.63
N ALA A 85 -16.05 3.90 2.87
CA ALA A 85 -16.85 3.35 3.96
C ALA A 85 -16.29 3.67 5.35
N THR A 86 -15.02 4.06 5.44
CA THR A 86 -14.37 4.44 6.71
C THR A 86 -14.65 5.89 7.11
N LEU A 87 -15.25 6.69 6.23
CA LEU A 87 -15.55 8.09 6.51
C LEU A 87 -16.77 8.23 7.45
N PRO A 88 -16.74 9.20 8.38
CA PRO A 88 -17.84 9.42 9.32
C PRO A 88 -19.05 10.02 8.62
N GLY A 89 -20.03 9.21 8.27
CA GLY A 89 -21.19 9.59 7.46
C GLY A 89 -22.04 10.75 8.01
N PHE A 90 -21.99 11.02 9.33
CA PHE A 90 -22.74 12.08 10.00
C PHE A 90 -22.07 13.46 9.93
N VAL A 91 -20.76 13.53 9.60
CA VAL A 91 -20.01 14.78 9.47
C VAL A 91 -20.37 15.47 8.15
N ARG A 92 -20.29 16.80 8.11
CA ARG A 92 -20.42 17.58 6.86
C ARG A 92 -19.17 17.41 6.00
N ALA A 93 -19.35 17.27 4.69
CA ALA A 93 -18.22 17.09 3.77
C ALA A 93 -17.24 18.27 3.80
N SER A 94 -17.75 19.51 3.90
CA SER A 94 -16.91 20.71 4.05
C SER A 94 -16.06 20.70 5.32
N ALA A 95 -16.62 20.25 6.45
CA ALA A 95 -15.88 20.15 7.71
C ALA A 95 -14.83 19.03 7.68
N TRP A 96 -15.10 17.92 7.00
CA TRP A 96 -14.13 16.85 6.82
C TRP A 96 -12.99 17.26 5.89
N GLY A 97 -13.33 17.88 4.76
CA GLY A 97 -12.34 18.36 3.78
C GLY A 97 -11.36 19.38 4.38
N SER A 98 -11.81 20.21 5.32
CA SER A 98 -10.94 21.20 6.00
C SER A 98 -9.88 20.56 6.94
N LEU A 99 -10.01 19.27 7.27
CA LEU A 99 -8.98 18.55 8.04
C LEU A 99 -7.75 18.23 7.20
N GLY A 100 -7.88 18.23 5.87
CA GLY A 100 -6.74 18.20 4.96
C GLY A 100 -6.13 19.60 4.87
N THR A 101 -4.88 19.76 5.16
CA THR A 101 -4.15 21.04 4.97
C THR A 101 -3.80 21.17 3.49
N GLY A 102 -4.50 21.95 2.74
CA GLY A 102 -4.23 22.20 1.31
C GLY A 102 -5.48 22.59 0.53
N ASP A 103 -5.39 22.71 -0.77
CA ASP A 103 -6.35 23.27 -1.71
C ASP A 103 -7.71 22.52 -1.85
N VAL A 104 -8.07 21.70 -0.88
CA VAL A 104 -9.33 20.96 -0.88
C VAL A 104 -10.43 21.83 -0.27
N VAL A 105 -10.84 22.85 -1.00
CA VAL A 105 -12.04 23.59 -0.65
C VAL A 105 -13.25 22.74 -1.05
N MET A 106 -13.70 21.88 -0.14
CA MET A 106 -15.01 21.24 -0.28
C MET A 106 -16.08 22.23 0.16
N THR A 107 -16.77 22.81 -0.79
CA THR A 107 -17.90 23.71 -0.55
C THR A 107 -19.20 22.96 -0.22
N ASP A 108 -19.24 21.65 -0.42
CA ASP A 108 -20.41 20.82 -0.20
C ASP A 108 -20.75 20.72 1.29
N ARG A 109 -21.90 21.28 1.68
CA ARG A 109 -22.39 21.29 3.06
C ARG A 109 -23.21 20.06 3.44
N ARG A 110 -23.46 19.14 2.51
CA ARG A 110 -24.18 17.90 2.79
C ARG A 110 -23.37 17.02 3.77
N ARG A 111 -24.07 16.12 4.45
CA ARG A 111 -23.41 15.09 5.25
C ARG A 111 -22.73 14.09 4.32
N ILE A 112 -21.58 13.53 4.73
CA ILE A 112 -20.80 12.56 3.93
C ILE A 112 -21.67 11.41 3.46
N ARG A 113 -22.58 10.89 4.30
CA ARG A 113 -23.51 9.82 3.91
C ARG A 113 -24.45 10.16 2.75
N ALA A 114 -24.69 11.45 2.48
CA ALA A 114 -25.55 11.91 1.40
C ALA A 114 -24.81 12.14 0.07
N LEU A 115 -23.49 11.94 0.05
CA LEU A 115 -22.68 12.01 -1.15
C LEU A 115 -22.73 10.67 -1.90
N SER A 116 -22.44 10.70 -3.22
CA SER A 116 -22.21 9.47 -3.98
C SER A 116 -20.98 8.71 -3.46
N ARG A 117 -20.88 7.42 -3.77
CA ARG A 117 -19.73 6.59 -3.40
C ARG A 117 -18.41 7.17 -3.94
N SER A 118 -18.39 7.55 -5.22
CA SER A 118 -17.21 8.17 -5.86
C SER A 118 -16.82 9.49 -5.20
N THR A 119 -17.80 10.34 -4.88
CA THR A 119 -17.53 11.62 -4.20
C THR A 119 -16.96 11.39 -2.79
N ARG A 120 -17.46 10.40 -2.05
CA ARG A 120 -16.90 10.03 -0.73
C ARG A 120 -15.48 9.52 -0.85
N GLN A 121 -15.23 8.63 -1.83
CA GLN A 121 -13.90 8.10 -2.10
C GLN A 121 -12.90 9.23 -2.38
N LEU A 122 -13.25 10.13 -3.31
CA LEU A 122 -12.42 11.28 -3.67
C LEU A 122 -12.20 12.24 -2.48
N LEU A 123 -13.24 12.50 -1.68
CA LEU A 123 -13.13 13.32 -0.46
C LEU A 123 -12.12 12.71 0.52
N GLY A 124 -12.21 11.42 0.78
CA GLY A 124 -11.29 10.72 1.68
C GLY A 124 -9.85 10.77 1.21
N LEU A 125 -9.62 10.48 -0.08
CA LEU A 125 -8.28 10.55 -0.69
C LEU A 125 -7.70 11.96 -0.64
N ARG A 126 -8.47 12.97 -1.01
CA ARG A 126 -8.02 14.37 -0.95
C ARG A 126 -7.66 14.79 0.47
N THR A 127 -8.48 14.42 1.45
CA THR A 127 -8.20 14.73 2.87
C THR A 127 -6.95 14.00 3.36
N ALA A 128 -6.77 12.73 3.02
CA ALA A 128 -5.60 11.95 3.43
C ALA A 128 -4.30 12.46 2.79
N LEU A 129 -4.34 12.79 1.50
CA LEU A 129 -3.18 13.22 0.72
C LEU A 129 -2.92 14.73 0.78
N GLY A 130 -3.87 15.53 1.26
CA GLY A 130 -3.75 16.99 1.34
C GLY A 130 -2.70 17.48 2.34
N ARG A 131 -2.23 16.63 3.25
CA ARG A 131 -1.19 16.98 4.23
C ARG A 131 0.20 17.02 3.60
N HIS A 132 1.03 17.93 4.07
CA HIS A 132 2.44 18.07 3.64
C HIS A 132 3.37 18.31 4.82
N PRO A 133 4.61 17.78 4.76
CA PRO A 133 5.07 16.69 3.90
C PRO A 133 4.53 15.33 4.38
N LEU A 134 4.41 14.36 3.47
CA LEU A 134 4.12 12.96 3.82
C LEU A 134 5.39 12.11 3.63
N ARG A 135 5.65 11.21 4.57
CA ARG A 135 6.77 10.26 4.51
C ARG A 135 6.29 8.87 4.14
N LEU A 136 5.10 8.46 4.61
CA LEU A 136 4.49 7.19 4.28
C LEU A 136 3.03 7.41 3.84
N ILE A 137 2.65 6.79 2.75
CA ILE A 137 1.29 6.78 2.22
C ILE A 137 0.85 5.32 2.10
N VAL A 138 -0.27 4.96 2.71
CA VAL A 138 -0.85 3.61 2.64
C VAL A 138 -2.31 3.73 2.24
N LEU A 139 -2.65 3.23 1.05
CA LEU A 139 -4.00 3.34 0.49
C LEU A 139 -4.53 1.96 0.10
N ASP A 140 -5.74 1.65 0.58
CA ASP A 140 -6.43 0.40 0.29
C ASP A 140 -7.46 0.62 -0.81
N GLU A 141 -7.29 -0.07 -1.96
CA GLU A 141 -8.12 0.01 -3.17
C GLU A 141 -8.43 1.47 -3.60
N PRO A 142 -7.41 2.33 -3.75
CA PRO A 142 -7.66 3.77 -3.88
C PRO A 142 -8.38 4.18 -5.17
N TRP A 143 -8.27 3.40 -6.25
CA TRP A 143 -8.95 3.68 -7.53
C TRP A 143 -10.39 3.18 -7.58
N GLU A 144 -10.84 2.38 -6.60
CA GLU A 144 -12.17 1.81 -6.63
C GLU A 144 -13.26 2.88 -6.59
N GLY A 145 -14.14 2.85 -7.61
CA GLY A 145 -15.27 3.78 -7.71
C GLY A 145 -14.90 5.21 -8.13
N LEU A 146 -13.66 5.49 -8.49
CA LEU A 146 -13.27 6.78 -9.06
C LEU A 146 -13.68 6.88 -10.54
N ASP A 147 -14.06 8.09 -10.94
CA ASP A 147 -14.21 8.44 -12.35
C ASP A 147 -12.82 8.68 -13.00
N PRO A 148 -12.75 8.81 -14.35
CA PRO A 148 -11.48 9.00 -15.04
C PRO A 148 -10.71 10.27 -14.60
N ASP A 149 -11.40 11.36 -14.27
CA ASP A 149 -10.75 12.61 -13.84
C ASP A 149 -10.14 12.46 -12.45
N ALA A 150 -10.89 11.86 -11.51
CA ALA A 150 -10.40 11.55 -10.18
C ALA A 150 -9.24 10.53 -10.21
N THR A 151 -9.30 9.56 -11.13
CA THR A 151 -8.20 8.59 -11.35
C THR A 151 -6.93 9.31 -11.80
N ARG A 152 -7.01 10.20 -12.80
CA ARG A 152 -5.86 11.00 -13.26
C ARG A 152 -5.29 11.89 -12.15
N TRP A 153 -6.19 12.56 -11.39
CA TRP A 153 -5.77 13.38 -10.24
C TRP A 153 -5.02 12.54 -9.20
N LEU A 154 -5.52 11.34 -8.86
CA LEU A 154 -4.88 10.47 -7.87
C LEU A 154 -3.49 10.05 -8.35
N SER A 155 -3.37 9.56 -9.59
CA SER A 155 -2.09 9.12 -10.17
C SER A 155 -1.05 10.24 -10.16
N ALA A 156 -1.39 11.43 -10.65
CA ALA A 156 -0.50 12.60 -10.63
C ALA A 156 -0.12 13.05 -9.21
N THR A 157 -1.07 12.94 -8.26
CA THR A 157 -0.81 13.26 -6.85
C THR A 157 0.18 12.27 -6.23
N LEU A 158 0.00 10.96 -6.45
CA LEU A 158 0.90 9.93 -5.94
C LEU A 158 2.30 10.06 -6.53
N GLU A 159 2.41 10.33 -7.83
CA GLU A 159 3.69 10.60 -8.49
C GLU A 159 4.41 11.80 -7.86
N THR A 160 3.71 12.92 -7.70
CA THR A 160 4.26 14.11 -7.03
C THR A 160 4.73 13.82 -5.61
N LYS A 161 3.96 13.03 -4.83
CA LYS A 161 4.34 12.68 -3.45
C LYS A 161 5.54 11.75 -3.42
N ARG A 162 5.59 10.75 -4.31
CA ARG A 162 6.73 9.85 -4.49
C ARG A 162 8.00 10.63 -4.82
N ASP A 163 7.93 11.54 -5.77
CA ASP A 163 9.09 12.35 -6.20
C ASP A 163 9.58 13.30 -5.10
N ARG A 164 8.72 13.64 -4.15
CA ARG A 164 9.07 14.36 -2.92
C ARG A 164 9.58 13.46 -1.79
N GLY A 165 9.80 12.18 -2.06
CA GLY A 165 10.39 11.22 -1.14
C GLY A 165 9.38 10.48 -0.24
N ALA A 166 8.07 10.52 -0.52
CA ALA A 166 7.15 9.66 0.19
C ALA A 166 7.30 8.20 -0.26
N ALA A 167 7.37 7.26 0.69
CA ALA A 167 7.17 5.85 0.41
C ALA A 167 5.66 5.56 0.30
N VAL A 168 5.26 4.75 -0.69
CA VAL A 168 3.85 4.52 -0.99
C VAL A 168 3.54 3.03 -0.98
N VAL A 169 2.47 2.62 -0.27
CA VAL A 169 1.91 1.27 -0.30
C VAL A 169 0.49 1.36 -0.84
N LEU A 170 0.21 0.64 -1.91
CA LEU A 170 -1.08 0.63 -2.59
C LEU A 170 -1.61 -0.79 -2.65
N SER A 171 -2.89 -1.02 -2.36
CA SER A 171 -3.52 -2.30 -2.66
C SER A 171 -4.43 -2.19 -3.88
N SER A 172 -4.52 -3.25 -4.65
CA SER A 172 -5.57 -3.43 -5.66
C SER A 172 -5.84 -4.92 -5.93
N HIS A 173 -7.08 -5.24 -6.28
CA HIS A 173 -7.43 -6.52 -6.87
C HIS A 173 -7.36 -6.49 -8.41
N ARG A 174 -7.19 -5.30 -9.00
CA ARG A 174 -7.04 -5.06 -10.44
C ARG A 174 -5.58 -4.76 -10.76
N LEU A 175 -4.90 -5.70 -11.40
CA LEU A 175 -3.47 -5.59 -11.68
C LEU A 175 -3.12 -4.38 -12.55
N HIS A 176 -4.00 -4.02 -13.51
CA HIS A 176 -3.76 -2.89 -14.40
C HIS A 176 -3.67 -1.53 -13.67
N ASP A 177 -4.29 -1.37 -12.48
CA ASP A 177 -4.17 -0.15 -11.68
C ASP A 177 -2.74 0.05 -11.14
N LEU A 178 -2.00 -1.04 -10.94
CA LEU A 178 -0.66 -1.05 -10.34
C LEU A 178 0.45 -1.22 -11.38
N ALA A 179 0.10 -1.64 -12.60
CA ALA A 179 1.08 -1.83 -13.67
C ALA A 179 1.80 -0.50 -13.98
N GLY A 180 3.11 -0.55 -14.06
CA GLY A 180 3.96 0.61 -14.36
C GLY A 180 4.11 1.64 -13.25
N VAL A 181 3.41 1.47 -12.11
CA VAL A 181 3.43 2.43 -11.01
C VAL A 181 4.36 2.00 -9.89
N CYS A 182 4.52 0.68 -9.69
CA CYS A 182 5.17 0.12 -8.51
C CYS A 182 6.61 -0.34 -8.80
N ASP A 183 7.50 -0.15 -7.82
CA ASP A 183 8.87 -0.68 -7.82
C ASP A 183 8.92 -2.14 -7.35
N LYS A 184 7.94 -2.53 -6.52
CA LYS A 184 7.81 -3.87 -5.93
C LYS A 184 6.34 -4.28 -5.91
N TYR A 185 6.10 -5.58 -6.03
CA TYR A 185 4.77 -6.17 -5.95
C TYR A 185 4.76 -7.27 -4.88
N LEU A 186 3.79 -7.23 -3.98
CA LEU A 186 3.53 -8.28 -2.99
C LEU A 186 2.23 -8.99 -3.38
N PHE A 187 2.35 -10.22 -3.88
CA PHE A 187 1.24 -11.03 -4.31
C PHE A 187 0.67 -11.85 -3.15
N LEU A 188 -0.58 -11.61 -2.79
CA LEU A 188 -1.32 -12.38 -1.78
C LEU A 188 -2.14 -13.48 -2.49
N THR A 189 -1.45 -14.50 -2.98
CA THR A 189 -2.04 -15.66 -3.68
C THR A 189 -2.31 -16.84 -2.74
N GLY A 190 -1.80 -16.79 -1.52
CA GLY A 190 -1.95 -17.79 -0.46
C GLY A 190 -1.48 -17.23 0.88
N ALA A 191 -1.33 -18.10 1.87
CA ALA A 191 -0.86 -17.70 3.21
C ALA A 191 0.57 -17.16 3.19
N VAL A 192 1.42 -17.66 2.29
CA VAL A 192 2.80 -17.15 2.08
C VAL A 192 2.80 -16.23 0.87
N PRO A 193 2.94 -14.92 1.07
CA PRO A 193 2.98 -13.97 -0.04
C PRO A 193 4.29 -14.03 -0.82
N THR A 194 4.21 -13.70 -2.11
CA THR A 194 5.38 -13.61 -3.00
C THR A 194 5.73 -12.14 -3.23
N LEU A 195 6.95 -11.75 -2.89
CA LEU A 195 7.48 -10.42 -3.18
C LEU A 195 8.31 -10.47 -4.47
N VAL A 196 8.02 -9.60 -5.43
CA VAL A 196 8.71 -9.50 -6.72
C VAL A 196 9.06 -8.05 -7.00
N ARG A 197 10.26 -7.77 -7.52
CA ARG A 197 10.65 -6.42 -7.94
C ARG A 197 10.23 -6.18 -9.38
N ALA A 198 9.91 -4.93 -9.72
CA ALA A 198 9.49 -4.56 -11.08
C ALA A 198 10.49 -5.00 -12.16
N HIS A 199 11.81 -4.86 -11.91
CA HIS A 199 12.85 -5.26 -12.86
C HIS A 199 12.99 -6.78 -13.04
N GLU A 200 12.43 -7.58 -12.14
CA GLU A 200 12.38 -9.06 -12.27
C GLU A 200 11.22 -9.46 -13.21
N ILE A 201 10.20 -8.63 -13.32
CA ILE A 201 9.06 -8.80 -14.24
C ILE A 201 9.41 -8.25 -15.62
N ALA A 202 9.87 -7.00 -15.68
CA ALA A 202 10.29 -6.33 -16.92
C ALA A 202 11.77 -5.97 -16.83
N ARG A 203 12.64 -6.71 -17.55
CA ARG A 203 14.11 -6.51 -17.52
C ARG A 203 14.54 -5.13 -18.00
N SER A 204 13.76 -4.52 -18.86
CA SER A 204 13.96 -3.15 -19.33
C SER A 204 12.61 -2.46 -19.50
N GLY A 205 12.44 -1.31 -18.88
CA GLY A 205 11.26 -0.48 -19.02
C GLY A 205 10.21 -0.66 -17.91
N VAL A 206 9.00 -0.24 -18.22
CA VAL A 206 7.85 -0.19 -17.32
C VAL A 206 7.12 -1.53 -17.39
N VAL A 207 6.73 -2.08 -16.24
CA VAL A 207 5.93 -3.32 -16.16
C VAL A 207 4.57 -3.10 -16.82
N SER A 208 4.25 -3.84 -17.88
CA SER A 208 2.92 -3.81 -18.50
C SER A 208 1.90 -4.59 -17.69
N ALA A 209 0.61 -4.34 -17.94
CA ALA A 209 -0.48 -5.08 -17.27
C ALA A 209 -0.41 -6.58 -17.58
N GLU A 210 -0.08 -6.98 -18.81
CA GLU A 210 0.06 -8.38 -19.23
C GLU A 210 1.21 -9.06 -18.48
N GLN A 211 2.38 -8.42 -18.41
CA GLN A 211 3.53 -8.94 -17.67
C GLN A 211 3.23 -9.11 -16.17
N LEU A 212 2.46 -8.17 -15.59
CA LEU A 212 2.08 -8.25 -14.20
C LEU A 212 1.05 -9.37 -13.94
N ILE A 213 0.11 -9.60 -14.87
CA ILE A 213 -0.83 -10.72 -14.83
C ILE A 213 -0.05 -12.04 -14.88
N ASP A 214 0.86 -12.21 -15.82
CA ASP A 214 1.68 -13.42 -15.96
C ASP A 214 2.53 -13.69 -14.70
N ALA A 215 3.08 -12.64 -14.09
CA ALA A 215 3.86 -12.77 -12.86
C ALA A 215 2.96 -13.18 -11.67
N PHE A 216 1.76 -12.62 -11.59
CA PHE A 216 0.78 -12.96 -10.56
C PHE A 216 0.28 -14.41 -10.70
N ASP A 217 -0.03 -14.84 -11.91
CA ASP A 217 -0.48 -16.21 -12.18
C ASP A 217 0.61 -17.23 -11.86
N ARG A 218 1.86 -16.96 -12.23
CA ARG A 218 3.02 -17.80 -11.84
C ARG A 218 3.18 -17.91 -10.32
N ALA A 219 3.03 -16.79 -9.60
CA ALA A 219 3.12 -16.79 -8.14
C ALA A 219 1.95 -17.55 -7.49
N ARG A 220 0.78 -17.56 -8.12
CA ARG A 220 -0.39 -18.33 -7.66
C ARG A 220 -0.21 -19.84 -7.87
N ASP A 221 0.30 -20.21 -9.04
CA ASP A 221 0.42 -21.62 -9.44
C ASP A 221 1.65 -22.32 -8.80
N HIS A 222 2.65 -21.52 -8.36
CA HIS A 222 3.88 -22.00 -7.72
C HIS A 222 4.17 -21.28 -6.40
N PRO A 223 3.36 -21.46 -5.36
CA PRO A 223 3.48 -20.71 -4.09
C PRO A 223 4.79 -20.99 -3.32
N THR A 224 5.56 -21.99 -3.71
CA THR A 224 6.81 -22.42 -3.03
C THR A 224 8.07 -21.68 -3.51
N MET A 225 8.00 -20.86 -4.54
CA MET A 225 9.13 -20.05 -5.03
C MET A 225 9.22 -18.66 -4.37
N ALA A 226 8.63 -18.46 -3.21
CA ALA A 226 8.76 -17.23 -2.42
C ALA A 226 10.14 -17.18 -1.77
N VAL A 227 11.15 -16.82 -2.52
CA VAL A 227 12.49 -16.50 -1.99
C VAL A 227 12.35 -15.23 -1.15
N ALA A 228 12.72 -15.31 0.12
CA ALA A 228 12.88 -14.16 1.00
C ALA A 228 13.99 -13.24 0.42
N LEU A 229 13.58 -12.26 -0.40
CA LEU A 229 14.49 -11.23 -0.89
C LEU A 229 14.62 -10.16 0.19
N THR A 230 15.51 -10.38 1.14
CA THR A 230 16.00 -9.32 2.02
C THR A 230 16.90 -8.39 1.20
N ASP A 231 16.50 -7.15 1.00
CA ASP A 231 17.38 -6.08 0.52
C ASP A 231 18.50 -5.88 1.55
N GLY A 232 19.66 -6.53 1.37
CA GLY A 232 20.81 -6.19 2.18
C GLY A 232 21.70 -7.30 2.73
N GLN A 233 21.83 -8.46 2.06
CA GLN A 233 23.06 -9.27 2.21
C GLN A 233 23.45 -9.92 0.88
N PRO A 234 24.71 -9.76 0.42
CA PRO A 234 25.23 -10.55 -0.67
C PRO A 234 25.51 -11.98 -0.16
N GLY A 235 24.91 -12.96 -0.82
CA GLY A 235 25.44 -14.31 -0.96
C GLY A 235 25.70 -15.11 0.31
N ALA A 236 24.72 -15.93 0.72
CA ALA A 236 25.04 -17.21 1.33
C ALA A 236 24.33 -18.30 0.52
N THR A 237 24.92 -18.63 -0.63
CA THR A 237 24.70 -19.90 -1.30
C THR A 237 25.28 -20.96 -0.36
N ARG A 238 24.47 -21.65 0.41
CA ARG A 238 24.84 -22.96 0.96
C ARG A 238 24.29 -24.02 0.02
N ALA A 239 25.22 -24.58 -0.76
CA ALA A 239 25.07 -25.89 -1.37
C ALA A 239 24.69 -26.88 -0.26
N LEU A 240 23.62 -27.61 -0.45
CA LEU A 240 23.38 -28.88 0.21
C LEU A 240 23.89 -29.93 -0.78
N ASP A 241 25.21 -30.24 -0.68
CA ASP A 241 25.73 -31.51 -1.04
C ASP A 241 25.72 -32.39 0.21
N GLU A 242 25.09 -33.52 0.12
CA GLU A 242 25.15 -34.87 0.64
C GLU A 242 23.81 -35.41 1.12
#